data_bcc570c3fcecd9f524146c38f2a381ce
#
_entry.id   bcc570c3fcecd9f524146c38f2a381ce
#
_cell.length_a   1.000
_cell.length_b   1.000
_cell.length_c   1.000
_cell.angle_alpha   90.00
_cell.angle_beta   90.00
_cell.angle_gamma   90.00
#
_symmetry.space_group_name_H-M   'P 1'
#
loop_
_entity.id
_entity.type
_entity.pdbx_description
1 polymer ?
#
loop_
_entity_poly.entity_id
_entity_poly.type
_entity_poly.pdbx_seq_one_letter_code
_entity_poly.pdbx_strand_id
1 'polypeptide(L)'
;ILVFLRDDMRNVIASKYNDSGKIFLSYEITLQWYNHKLLKSNENDIPLKRLTNRRLTVNFKNAGIPFNEDNPWETLFAPTYGDKYTDFKPSFKYILDFTLYRPRDIIVFLSVITEDNYDIPINFESLKKILFKYINKLRTEIESELSLFFNEAEKTELFMVLEHIANHNCKREDVIQVIAAQPKFSIPAERVFFILEEYSLIGYRNLQGESFFKCREQDLDDDEKRDMQLTLPRCILHNFKKIHARR
;
A
#
# COMPACT_ATOMS: atom_id res chain seq x y z
N ILE A 1 -27.44 14.80 -2.92
CA ILE A 1 -26.86 13.85 -1.95
C ILE A 1 -25.51 13.42 -2.48
N LEU A 2 -24.44 13.51 -1.68
CA LEU A 2 -23.11 13.01 -2.00
C LEU A 2 -22.90 11.71 -1.22
N VAL A 3 -22.51 10.63 -1.92
CA VAL A 3 -22.25 9.31 -1.34
C VAL A 3 -20.80 8.94 -1.63
N PHE A 4 -20.05 8.57 -0.61
CA PHE A 4 -18.70 8.02 -0.76
C PHE A 4 -18.78 6.50 -0.73
N LEU A 5 -18.31 5.87 -1.81
CA LEU A 5 -18.26 4.42 -1.94
C LEU A 5 -16.80 3.96 -2.11
N ARG A 6 -16.46 2.82 -1.52
CA ARG A 6 -15.25 2.08 -1.86
C ARG A 6 -15.50 1.26 -3.13
N ASP A 7 -14.45 1.01 -3.91
CA ASP A 7 -14.57 0.29 -5.19
C ASP A 7 -15.14 -1.12 -5.03
N ASP A 8 -14.77 -1.83 -3.96
CA ASP A 8 -15.34 -3.15 -3.66
C ASP A 8 -16.86 -3.10 -3.43
N MET A 9 -17.35 -2.09 -2.70
CA MET A 9 -18.77 -1.87 -2.47
C MET A 9 -19.51 -1.45 -3.76
N ARG A 10 -18.86 -0.63 -4.59
CA ARG A 10 -19.37 -0.26 -5.92
C ARG A 10 -19.66 -1.50 -6.76
N ASN A 11 -18.69 -2.43 -6.81
CA ASN A 11 -18.83 -3.67 -7.57
C ASN A 11 -19.96 -4.57 -7.04
N VAL A 12 -20.12 -4.66 -5.71
CA VAL A 12 -21.23 -5.39 -5.08
C VAL A 12 -22.59 -4.76 -5.45
N ILE A 13 -22.70 -3.43 -5.41
CA ILE A 13 -23.91 -2.71 -5.79
C ILE A 13 -24.19 -2.91 -7.28
N ALA A 14 -23.17 -2.76 -8.14
CA ALA A 14 -23.30 -2.96 -9.58
C ALA A 14 -23.80 -4.36 -9.94
N SER A 15 -23.38 -5.39 -9.20
CA SER A 15 -23.83 -6.77 -9.44
C SER A 15 -25.24 -7.07 -8.96
N LYS A 16 -25.77 -6.31 -7.98
CA LYS A 16 -27.09 -6.55 -7.38
C LYS A 16 -28.21 -5.72 -7.99
N TYR A 17 -27.91 -4.58 -8.57
CA TYR A 17 -28.90 -3.62 -9.04
C TYR A 17 -28.65 -3.25 -10.51
N ASN A 18 -29.50 -3.70 -11.41
CA ASN A 18 -29.35 -3.53 -12.86
C ASN A 18 -29.22 -2.07 -13.34
N ASP A 19 -29.85 -1.12 -12.65
CA ASP A 19 -29.77 0.31 -13.03
C ASP A 19 -28.57 1.06 -12.39
N SER A 20 -27.85 0.43 -11.49
CA SER A 20 -26.70 1.06 -10.83
C SER A 20 -25.57 1.41 -11.81
N GLY A 21 -25.39 0.61 -12.86
CA GLY A 21 -24.40 0.89 -13.91
C GLY A 21 -24.62 2.24 -14.60
N LYS A 22 -25.87 2.60 -14.86
CA LYS A 22 -26.23 3.90 -15.46
C LYS A 22 -25.95 5.06 -14.50
N ILE A 23 -26.24 4.87 -13.19
CA ILE A 23 -25.99 5.87 -12.16
C ILE A 23 -24.49 6.10 -12.04
N PHE A 24 -23.69 5.04 -11.97
CA PHE A 24 -22.23 5.15 -11.89
C PHE A 24 -21.65 5.83 -13.13
N LEU A 25 -22.02 5.43 -14.34
CA LEU A 25 -21.56 6.06 -15.58
C LEU A 25 -21.87 7.56 -15.65
N SER A 26 -23.00 8.00 -15.08
CA SER A 26 -23.46 9.38 -15.19
C SER A 26 -22.99 10.30 -14.09
N TYR A 27 -22.74 9.78 -12.88
CA TYR A 27 -22.55 10.59 -11.67
C TYR A 27 -21.33 10.19 -10.84
N GLU A 28 -20.59 9.16 -11.23
CA GLU A 28 -19.40 8.73 -10.50
C GLU A 28 -18.21 9.66 -10.74
N ILE A 29 -17.56 10.05 -9.66
CA ILE A 29 -16.26 10.71 -9.70
C ILE A 29 -15.30 9.87 -8.89
N THR A 30 -14.33 9.25 -9.56
CA THR A 30 -13.29 8.48 -8.90
C THR A 30 -12.28 9.40 -8.25
N LEU A 31 -12.05 9.24 -6.94
CA LEU A 31 -11.02 9.96 -6.21
C LEU A 31 -9.68 9.23 -6.34
N GLN A 32 -8.84 9.71 -7.24
CA GLN A 32 -7.50 9.20 -7.42
C GLN A 32 -6.54 9.85 -6.43
N TRP A 33 -5.97 9.05 -5.52
CA TRP A 33 -5.04 9.52 -4.50
C TRP A 33 -3.58 9.51 -4.96
N TYR A 34 -3.27 8.72 -5.95
CA TYR A 34 -1.94 8.54 -6.52
C TYR A 34 -1.99 8.66 -8.04
N ASN A 35 -0.97 9.26 -8.62
CA ASN A 35 -0.80 9.32 -10.06
C ASN A 35 0.70 9.16 -10.37
N HIS A 36 1.04 8.05 -11.04
CA HIS A 36 2.42 7.73 -11.38
C HIS A 36 3.10 8.77 -12.29
N LYS A 37 2.33 9.41 -13.18
CA LYS A 37 2.85 10.46 -14.05
C LYS A 37 3.22 11.72 -13.26
N LEU A 38 2.41 12.11 -12.29
CA LEU A 38 2.68 13.25 -11.41
C LEU A 38 3.91 12.99 -10.53
N LEU A 39 4.11 11.77 -10.05
CA LEU A 39 5.28 11.42 -9.25
C LEU A 39 6.60 11.62 -10.02
N LYS A 40 6.58 11.44 -11.34
CA LYS A 40 7.76 11.66 -12.20
C LYS A 40 8.00 13.13 -12.52
N SER A 41 6.95 13.96 -12.53
CA SER A 41 7.03 15.38 -12.87
C SER A 41 7.16 16.28 -11.65
N ASN A 42 6.18 16.24 -10.74
CA ASN A 42 6.15 17.04 -9.52
C ASN A 42 5.38 16.30 -8.42
N GLU A 43 6.08 15.77 -7.44
CA GLU A 43 5.43 15.01 -6.36
C GLU A 43 4.50 15.88 -5.50
N ASN A 44 4.64 17.22 -5.48
CA ASN A 44 3.75 18.10 -4.73
C ASN A 44 2.33 18.16 -5.32
N ASP A 45 2.16 17.77 -6.58
CA ASP A 45 0.85 17.71 -7.23
C ASP A 45 0.10 16.39 -6.95
N ILE A 46 0.75 15.41 -6.35
CA ILE A 46 0.11 14.16 -5.96
C ILE A 46 -0.97 14.45 -4.92
N PRO A 47 -2.25 14.06 -5.15
CA PRO A 47 -3.35 14.34 -4.24
C PRO A 47 -3.07 13.89 -2.80
N LEU A 48 -2.41 12.74 -2.63
CA LEU A 48 -2.04 12.21 -1.31
C LEU A 48 -1.02 13.10 -0.59
N LYS A 49 -0.02 13.67 -1.30
CA LYS A 49 0.93 14.63 -0.72
C LYS A 49 0.26 15.95 -0.37
N ARG A 50 -0.63 16.44 -1.23
CA ARG A 50 -1.43 17.66 -0.95
C ARG A 50 -2.30 17.50 0.29
N LEU A 51 -2.97 16.35 0.44
CA LEU A 51 -3.73 16.02 1.65
C LEU A 51 -2.83 16.04 2.89
N THR A 52 -1.67 15.40 2.80
CA THR A 52 -0.70 15.32 3.89
C THR A 52 -0.18 16.69 4.28
N ASN A 53 0.26 17.50 3.32
CA ASN A 53 0.75 18.86 3.56
C ASN A 53 -0.33 19.74 4.22
N ARG A 54 -1.59 19.64 3.78
CA ARG A 54 -2.68 20.40 4.39
C ARG A 54 -2.90 20.03 5.87
N ARG A 55 -2.79 18.75 6.23
CA ARG A 55 -2.88 18.28 7.62
C ARG A 55 -1.70 18.76 8.45
N LEU A 56 -0.48 18.66 7.92
CA LEU A 56 0.71 19.16 8.59
C LEU A 56 0.64 20.67 8.84
N THR A 57 0.19 21.46 7.85
CA THR A 57 -0.05 22.91 8.03
C THR A 57 -0.94 23.19 9.23
N VAL A 58 -2.09 22.52 9.33
CA VAL A 58 -3.02 22.72 10.45
C VAL A 58 -2.37 22.34 11.79
N ASN A 59 -1.67 21.20 11.83
CA ASN A 59 -1.05 20.73 13.06
C ASN A 59 0.10 21.64 13.51
N PHE A 60 0.95 22.10 12.60
CA PHE A 60 2.04 23.04 12.92
C PHE A 60 1.51 24.38 13.40
N LYS A 61 0.48 24.93 12.75
CA LYS A 61 -0.17 26.17 13.21
C LYS A 61 -0.75 26.02 14.61
N ASN A 62 -1.45 24.92 14.86
CA ASN A 62 -2.04 24.67 16.19
C ASN A 62 -0.99 24.45 17.28
N ALA A 63 0.13 23.87 16.94
CA ALA A 63 1.26 23.62 17.85
C ALA A 63 2.23 24.82 17.98
N GLY A 64 2.05 25.90 17.21
CA GLY A 64 2.97 27.03 17.17
C GLY A 64 4.36 26.70 16.64
N ILE A 65 4.49 25.64 15.83
CA ILE A 65 5.78 25.21 15.26
C ILE A 65 6.01 25.99 13.96
N PRO A 66 7.15 26.70 13.81
CA PRO A 66 7.54 27.31 12.54
C PRO A 66 7.73 26.24 11.45
N PHE A 67 7.17 26.50 10.27
CA PHE A 67 7.26 25.54 9.16
C PHE A 67 7.32 26.23 7.79
N ASN A 68 7.78 25.50 6.77
CA ASN A 68 7.72 25.92 5.39
C ASN A 68 6.27 25.84 4.88
N GLU A 69 5.63 26.97 4.61
CA GLU A 69 4.23 27.02 4.17
C GLU A 69 4.02 26.38 2.79
N ASP A 70 5.01 26.46 1.90
CA ASP A 70 4.95 25.89 0.55
C ASP A 70 5.11 24.37 0.57
N ASN A 71 5.88 23.84 1.52
CA ASN A 71 6.11 22.41 1.67
C ASN A 71 6.25 21.99 3.14
N PRO A 72 5.17 21.89 3.90
CA PRO A 72 5.18 21.49 5.31
C PRO A 72 5.82 20.13 5.57
N TRP A 73 5.82 19.23 4.57
CA TRP A 73 6.48 17.94 4.62
C TRP A 73 7.98 18.05 4.91
N GLU A 74 8.68 19.00 4.28
CA GLU A 74 10.12 19.20 4.46
C GLU A 74 10.50 19.74 5.84
N THR A 75 9.56 20.31 6.58
CA THR A 75 9.78 20.67 7.99
C THR A 75 9.86 19.41 8.84
N LEU A 76 9.03 18.41 8.57
CA LEU A 76 8.94 17.18 9.37
C LEU A 76 10.00 16.14 8.98
N PHE A 77 10.33 16.04 7.70
CA PHE A 77 11.20 15.00 7.14
C PHE A 77 12.41 15.57 6.41
N ALA A 78 13.53 14.85 6.47
CA ALA A 78 14.68 15.17 5.61
C ALA A 78 14.27 15.09 4.11
N PRO A 79 14.92 15.85 3.22
CA PRO A 79 14.55 15.87 1.80
C PRO A 79 14.61 14.50 1.13
N THR A 80 15.59 13.68 1.50
CA THR A 80 15.78 12.35 0.92
C THR A 80 16.08 11.31 2.00
N TYR A 81 15.73 10.05 1.73
CA TYR A 81 16.11 8.90 2.53
C TYR A 81 16.72 7.79 1.66
N GLY A 82 17.68 7.10 2.23
CA GLY A 82 18.39 6.00 1.64
C GLY A 82 19.57 5.60 2.51
N ASP A 83 20.21 4.51 2.17
CA ASP A 83 21.45 4.05 2.81
C ASP A 83 22.42 3.50 1.75
N LYS A 84 23.53 2.96 2.18
CA LYS A 84 24.57 2.39 1.28
C LYS A 84 24.08 1.19 0.44
N TYR A 85 22.90 0.65 0.74
CA TYR A 85 22.30 -0.50 0.04
C TYR A 85 21.07 -0.13 -0.77
N THR A 86 20.57 1.11 -0.62
CA THR A 86 19.37 1.59 -1.30
C THR A 86 19.63 2.97 -1.89
N ASP A 87 19.14 3.19 -3.11
CA ASP A 87 19.21 4.51 -3.74
C ASP A 87 18.52 5.57 -2.89
N PHE A 88 19.12 6.76 -2.82
CA PHE A 88 18.50 7.91 -2.20
C PHE A 88 17.27 8.33 -3.01
N LYS A 89 16.12 8.40 -2.32
CA LYS A 89 14.84 8.82 -2.90
C LYS A 89 14.29 10.02 -2.15
N PRO A 90 13.49 10.89 -2.82
CA PRO A 90 12.70 11.89 -2.12
C PRO A 90 11.93 11.27 -0.96
N SER A 91 11.91 11.94 0.18
CA SER A 91 11.41 11.36 1.43
C SER A 91 9.95 10.92 1.36
N PHE A 92 9.10 11.68 0.67
CA PHE A 92 7.70 11.31 0.48
C PHE A 92 7.58 10.01 -0.32
N LYS A 93 8.28 9.90 -1.45
CA LYS A 93 8.31 8.68 -2.27
C LYS A 93 8.86 7.48 -1.49
N TYR A 94 9.92 7.70 -0.71
CA TYR A 94 10.52 6.65 0.12
C TYR A 94 9.51 6.08 1.11
N ILE A 95 8.78 6.95 1.83
CA ILE A 95 7.77 6.56 2.82
C ILE A 95 6.54 5.95 2.14
N LEU A 96 6.10 6.54 1.02
CA LEU A 96 4.96 6.05 0.26
C LEU A 96 5.15 4.60 -0.22
N ASP A 97 6.37 4.20 -0.57
CA ASP A 97 6.71 2.82 -0.94
C ASP A 97 6.45 1.79 0.19
N PHE A 98 6.31 2.23 1.45
CA PHE A 98 5.92 1.39 2.60
C PHE A 98 4.44 1.43 2.91
N THR A 99 3.61 2.06 2.09
CA THR A 99 2.16 2.14 2.24
C THR A 99 1.45 1.38 1.11
N LEU A 100 0.13 1.27 1.20
CA LEU A 100 -0.74 0.83 0.11
C LEU A 100 -1.35 2.02 -0.64
N TYR A 101 -0.68 3.17 -0.61
CA TYR A 101 -1.05 4.40 -1.35
C TYR A 101 -2.44 4.97 -0.99
N ARG A 102 -2.96 4.63 0.19
CA ARG A 102 -4.26 5.10 0.68
C ARG A 102 -4.08 6.30 1.62
N PRO A 103 -5.03 7.26 1.68
CA PRO A 103 -4.99 8.35 2.66
C PRO A 103 -4.87 7.88 4.10
N ARG A 104 -5.58 6.80 4.43
CA ARG A 104 -5.56 6.18 5.76
C ARG A 104 -4.15 5.75 6.16
N ASP A 105 -3.40 5.13 5.24
CA ASP A 105 -2.05 4.64 5.52
C ASP A 105 -1.11 5.78 5.93
N ILE A 106 -1.16 6.91 5.22
CA ILE A 106 -0.36 8.08 5.56
C ILE A 106 -0.80 8.68 6.90
N ILE A 107 -2.09 8.71 7.19
CA ILE A 107 -2.60 9.21 8.47
C ILE A 107 -2.11 8.33 9.62
N VAL A 108 -2.19 7.01 9.48
CA VAL A 108 -1.69 6.05 10.48
C VAL A 108 -0.17 6.17 10.63
N PHE A 109 0.57 6.31 9.52
CA PHE A 109 2.02 6.56 9.57
C PHE A 109 2.36 7.82 10.36
N LEU A 110 1.69 8.95 10.07
CA LEU A 110 1.89 10.20 10.80
C LEU A 110 1.49 10.10 12.28
N SER A 111 0.45 9.33 12.60
CA SER A 111 0.05 9.13 14.00
C SER A 111 1.10 8.41 14.83
N VAL A 112 1.89 7.52 14.21
CA VAL A 112 3.01 6.84 14.90
C VAL A 112 4.09 7.82 15.34
N ILE A 113 4.30 8.91 14.60
CA ILE A 113 5.28 9.93 14.94
C ILE A 113 4.93 10.63 16.26
N THR A 114 3.63 10.78 16.54
CA THR A 114 3.17 11.44 17.76
C THR A 114 3.26 10.57 19.03
N GLU A 115 3.61 9.30 18.90
CA GLU A 115 3.73 8.38 20.04
C GLU A 115 5.04 8.54 20.80
N ASP A 116 6.06 9.09 20.15
CA ASP A 116 7.37 9.35 20.75
C ASP A 116 7.82 10.78 20.43
N ASN A 117 8.83 11.26 21.15
CA ASN A 117 9.47 12.54 20.84
C ASN A 117 10.59 12.29 19.83
N TYR A 118 10.49 12.89 18.66
CA TYR A 118 11.49 12.87 17.62
C TYR A 118 11.96 14.29 17.31
N ASP A 119 13.26 14.45 17.11
CA ASP A 119 13.82 15.69 16.57
C ASP A 119 13.37 15.86 15.12
N ILE A 120 13.04 17.08 14.74
CA ILE A 120 12.68 17.46 13.36
C ILE A 120 13.81 18.31 12.73
N PRO A 121 14.13 18.09 11.47
CA PRO A 121 13.56 17.05 10.58
C PRO A 121 13.98 15.63 10.99
N ILE A 122 13.03 14.68 10.88
CA ILE A 122 13.22 13.27 11.23
C ILE A 122 14.41 12.71 10.43
N ASN A 123 15.40 12.18 11.12
CA ASN A 123 16.56 11.53 10.49
C ASN A 123 16.23 10.07 10.08
N PHE A 124 17.13 9.44 9.32
CA PHE A 124 16.90 8.11 8.76
C PHE A 124 16.77 7.00 9.84
N GLU A 125 17.53 7.08 10.92
CA GLU A 125 17.46 6.09 12.00
C GLU A 125 16.12 6.18 12.77
N SER A 126 15.66 7.38 13.04
CA SER A 126 14.33 7.60 13.61
C SER A 126 13.22 7.13 12.66
N LEU A 127 13.35 7.42 11.35
CA LEU A 127 12.40 6.95 10.35
C LEU A 127 12.29 5.42 10.33
N LYS A 128 13.40 4.69 10.45
CA LYS A 128 13.37 3.22 10.51
C LYS A 128 12.56 2.69 11.70
N LYS A 129 12.67 3.35 12.86
CA LYS A 129 11.87 3.00 14.06
C LYS A 129 10.38 3.29 13.84
N ILE A 130 10.06 4.44 13.25
CA ILE A 130 8.69 4.84 12.92
C ILE A 130 8.08 3.86 11.91
N LEU A 131 8.79 3.54 10.83
CA LEU A 131 8.34 2.58 9.83
C LEU A 131 8.11 1.20 10.44
N PHE A 132 8.95 0.77 11.36
CA PHE A 132 8.74 -0.51 12.06
C PHE A 132 7.42 -0.55 12.84
N LYS A 133 7.14 0.49 13.62
CA LYS A 133 5.87 0.62 14.36
C LYS A 133 4.68 0.70 13.42
N TYR A 134 4.80 1.51 12.37
CA TYR A 134 3.75 1.68 11.37
C TYR A 134 3.41 0.36 10.66
N ILE A 135 4.41 -0.40 10.19
CA ILE A 135 4.22 -1.67 9.50
C ILE A 135 3.49 -2.68 10.39
N ASN A 136 3.75 -2.70 11.69
CA ASN A 136 3.02 -3.56 12.62
C ASN A 136 1.54 -3.16 12.72
N LYS A 137 1.23 -1.84 12.76
CA LYS A 137 -0.16 -1.36 12.73
C LYS A 137 -0.85 -1.69 11.41
N LEU A 138 -0.17 -1.44 10.28
CA LEU A 138 -0.69 -1.77 8.95
C LEU A 138 -1.00 -3.25 8.82
N ARG A 139 -0.13 -4.12 9.35
CA ARG A 139 -0.38 -5.56 9.37
C ARG A 139 -1.68 -5.91 10.09
N THR A 140 -1.91 -5.37 11.29
CA THR A 140 -3.16 -5.60 12.05
C THR A 140 -4.39 -5.14 11.26
N GLU A 141 -4.30 -4.02 10.54
CA GLU A 141 -5.38 -3.54 9.68
C GLU A 141 -5.65 -4.48 8.51
N ILE A 142 -4.61 -4.95 7.82
CA ILE A 142 -4.72 -5.92 6.72
C ILE A 142 -5.35 -7.23 7.24
N GLU A 143 -4.89 -7.75 8.37
CA GLU A 143 -5.46 -8.95 9.00
C GLU A 143 -6.95 -8.77 9.31
N SER A 144 -7.35 -7.58 9.77
CA SER A 144 -8.75 -7.24 10.02
C SER A 144 -9.57 -7.17 8.73
N GLU A 145 -9.05 -6.55 7.66
CA GLU A 145 -9.71 -6.49 6.35
C GLU A 145 -9.87 -7.90 5.75
N LEU A 146 -8.85 -8.75 5.86
CA LEU A 146 -8.88 -10.13 5.37
C LEU A 146 -9.85 -11.02 6.15
N SER A 147 -10.21 -10.68 7.39
CA SER A 147 -11.18 -11.43 8.19
C SER A 147 -12.59 -11.46 7.58
N LEU A 148 -12.87 -10.61 6.59
CA LEU A 148 -14.09 -10.67 5.79
C LEU A 148 -14.16 -11.89 4.86
N PHE A 149 -13.01 -12.47 4.52
CA PHE A 149 -12.87 -13.53 3.52
C PHE A 149 -12.29 -14.82 4.10
N PHE A 150 -11.46 -14.71 5.14
CA PHE A 150 -10.63 -15.79 5.67
C PHE A 150 -10.77 -15.91 7.18
N ASN A 151 -10.91 -17.13 7.67
CA ASN A 151 -10.79 -17.45 9.10
C ASN A 151 -9.30 -17.44 9.53
N GLU A 152 -9.01 -17.61 10.83
CA GLU A 152 -7.63 -17.54 11.36
C GLU A 152 -6.70 -18.63 10.79
N ALA A 153 -7.24 -19.82 10.52
CA ALA A 153 -6.46 -20.91 9.95
C ALA A 153 -6.09 -20.62 8.48
N GLU A 154 -7.03 -20.07 7.72
CA GLU A 154 -6.83 -19.66 6.33
C GLU A 154 -5.86 -18.46 6.23
N LYS A 155 -5.93 -17.50 7.16
CA LYS A 155 -4.99 -16.38 7.22
C LYS A 155 -3.56 -16.88 7.48
N THR A 156 -3.38 -17.88 8.31
CA THR A 156 -2.07 -18.51 8.53
C THR A 156 -1.50 -19.10 7.24
N GLU A 157 -2.31 -19.85 6.49
CA GLU A 157 -1.92 -20.38 5.18
C GLU A 157 -1.60 -19.25 4.18
N LEU A 158 -2.41 -18.18 4.19
CA LEU A 158 -2.21 -17.03 3.33
C LEU A 158 -0.84 -16.38 3.57
N PHE A 159 -0.43 -16.23 4.82
CA PHE A 159 0.90 -15.70 5.14
C PHE A 159 2.03 -16.62 4.67
N MET A 160 1.85 -17.96 4.69
CA MET A 160 2.82 -18.89 4.11
C MET A 160 2.91 -18.75 2.58
N VAL A 161 1.79 -18.52 1.89
CA VAL A 161 1.79 -18.21 0.45
C VAL A 161 2.55 -16.90 0.17
N LEU A 162 2.31 -15.84 0.94
CA LEU A 162 3.04 -14.58 0.78
C LEU A 162 4.54 -14.74 1.08
N GLU A 163 4.91 -15.53 2.09
CA GLU A 163 6.31 -15.86 2.38
C GLU A 163 6.96 -16.63 1.22
N HIS A 164 6.23 -17.55 0.61
CA HIS A 164 6.70 -18.27 -0.58
C HIS A 164 7.00 -17.30 -1.73
N ILE A 165 6.09 -16.38 -2.04
CA ILE A 165 6.30 -15.34 -3.08
C ILE A 165 7.50 -14.43 -2.74
N ALA A 166 7.69 -14.10 -1.45
CA ALA A 166 8.81 -13.26 -1.01
C ALA A 166 10.18 -13.91 -1.24
N ASN A 167 10.25 -15.23 -1.24
CA ASN A 167 11.49 -16.01 -1.28
C ASN A 167 11.77 -16.67 -2.65
N HIS A 168 10.79 -16.69 -3.56
CA HIS A 168 10.90 -17.36 -4.84
C HIS A 168 10.45 -16.45 -5.99
N ASN A 169 11.04 -16.66 -7.15
CA ASN A 169 10.59 -16.02 -8.38
C ASN A 169 9.41 -16.83 -8.96
N CYS A 170 8.19 -16.43 -8.60
CA CYS A 170 6.96 -17.12 -8.97
C CYS A 170 6.22 -16.35 -10.06
N LYS A 171 5.60 -17.06 -10.98
CA LYS A 171 4.55 -16.55 -11.86
C LYS A 171 3.17 -16.81 -11.22
N ARG A 172 2.13 -16.26 -11.84
CA ARG A 172 0.74 -16.41 -11.38
C ARG A 172 0.33 -17.88 -11.21
N GLU A 173 0.62 -18.70 -12.21
CA GLU A 173 0.24 -20.11 -12.24
C GLU A 173 0.91 -20.90 -11.11
N ASP A 174 2.19 -20.61 -10.83
CA ASP A 174 2.94 -21.25 -9.74
C ASP A 174 2.26 -20.98 -8.39
N VAL A 175 1.88 -19.72 -8.14
CA VAL A 175 1.25 -19.33 -6.88
C VAL A 175 -0.16 -19.88 -6.75
N ILE A 176 -0.93 -19.95 -7.83
CA ILE A 176 -2.26 -20.60 -7.82
C ILE A 176 -2.10 -22.09 -7.42
N GLN A 177 -1.09 -22.79 -7.93
CA GLN A 177 -0.80 -24.17 -7.53
C GLN A 177 -0.39 -24.26 -6.05
N VAL A 178 0.44 -23.34 -5.57
CA VAL A 178 0.82 -23.28 -4.16
C VAL A 178 -0.40 -23.07 -3.27
N ILE A 179 -1.34 -22.17 -3.65
CA ILE A 179 -2.59 -21.94 -2.94
C ILE A 179 -3.47 -23.19 -2.97
N ALA A 180 -3.62 -23.83 -4.13
CA ALA A 180 -4.43 -25.05 -4.29
C ALA A 180 -3.92 -26.22 -3.47
N ALA A 181 -2.62 -26.27 -3.17
CA ALA A 181 -2.01 -27.28 -2.33
C ALA A 181 -2.24 -27.04 -0.82
N GLN A 182 -2.74 -25.85 -0.41
CA GLN A 182 -3.02 -25.56 1.01
C GLN A 182 -4.40 -26.15 1.40
N PRO A 183 -4.45 -27.03 2.42
CA PRO A 183 -5.67 -27.77 2.72
C PRO A 183 -6.75 -26.98 3.46
N LYS A 184 -6.42 -25.79 3.97
CA LYS A 184 -7.32 -25.05 4.85
C LYS A 184 -8.21 -24.04 4.12
N PHE A 185 -7.89 -23.65 2.86
CA PHE A 185 -8.74 -22.72 2.13
C PHE A 185 -10.09 -23.34 1.80
N SER A 186 -11.17 -22.65 2.19
CA SER A 186 -12.56 -23.02 1.89
C SER A 186 -13.05 -22.52 0.54
N ILE A 187 -12.30 -21.64 -0.11
CA ILE A 187 -12.63 -21.04 -1.40
C ILE A 187 -11.60 -21.43 -2.47
N PRO A 188 -11.98 -21.41 -3.77
CA PRO A 188 -11.06 -21.76 -4.86
C PRO A 188 -9.77 -20.94 -4.89
N ALA A 189 -8.67 -21.54 -5.32
CA ALA A 189 -7.34 -20.92 -5.34
C ALA A 189 -7.32 -19.61 -6.16
N GLU A 190 -8.00 -19.58 -7.31
CA GLU A 190 -8.13 -18.39 -8.14
C GLU A 190 -8.84 -17.25 -7.40
N ARG A 191 -9.82 -17.59 -6.54
CA ARG A 191 -10.51 -16.58 -5.72
C ARG A 191 -9.61 -16.04 -4.62
N VAL A 192 -8.80 -16.89 -3.97
CA VAL A 192 -7.77 -16.45 -3.01
C VAL A 192 -6.79 -15.52 -3.69
N PHE A 193 -6.25 -15.93 -4.85
CA PHE A 193 -5.32 -15.13 -5.64
C PHE A 193 -5.91 -13.77 -6.01
N PHE A 194 -7.14 -13.75 -6.50
CA PHE A 194 -7.86 -12.51 -6.83
C PHE A 194 -7.98 -11.56 -5.63
N ILE A 195 -8.29 -12.08 -4.43
CA ILE A 195 -8.36 -11.26 -3.21
C ILE A 195 -7.00 -10.65 -2.88
N LEU A 196 -5.91 -11.43 -2.99
CA LEU A 196 -4.55 -10.92 -2.77
C LEU A 196 -4.19 -9.78 -3.73
N GLU A 197 -4.56 -9.88 -4.99
CA GLU A 197 -4.34 -8.86 -6.01
C GLU A 197 -5.20 -7.62 -5.74
N GLU A 198 -6.51 -7.79 -5.47
CA GLU A 198 -7.45 -6.71 -5.17
C GLU A 198 -7.02 -5.86 -3.98
N TYR A 199 -6.51 -6.50 -2.94
CA TYR A 199 -6.00 -5.82 -1.74
C TYR A 199 -4.54 -5.36 -1.87
N SER A 200 -3.96 -5.51 -3.06
CA SER A 200 -2.57 -5.15 -3.36
C SER A 200 -1.54 -5.80 -2.43
N LEU A 201 -1.86 -6.98 -1.92
CA LEU A 201 -0.91 -7.79 -1.14
C LEU A 201 0.11 -8.47 -2.03
N ILE A 202 -0.25 -8.66 -3.31
CA ILE A 202 0.63 -9.08 -4.39
C ILE A 202 0.56 -8.08 -5.53
N GLY A 203 1.59 -8.07 -6.37
CA GLY A 203 1.66 -7.32 -7.61
C GLY A 203 2.59 -8.01 -8.59
N TYR A 204 2.90 -7.32 -9.67
CA TYR A 204 3.69 -7.86 -10.77
C TYR A 204 4.99 -7.08 -10.92
N ARG A 205 6.04 -7.75 -11.36
CA ARG A 205 7.34 -7.15 -11.66
C ARG A 205 7.77 -7.56 -13.07
N ASN A 206 8.07 -6.56 -13.90
CA ASN A 206 8.59 -6.79 -15.23
C ASN A 206 10.11 -7.08 -15.21
N LEU A 207 10.67 -7.43 -16.39
CA LEU A 207 12.09 -7.72 -16.55
C LEU A 207 13.00 -6.50 -16.27
N GLN A 208 12.47 -5.28 -16.37
CA GLN A 208 13.18 -4.05 -16.05
C GLN A 208 13.19 -3.76 -14.52
N GLY A 209 12.55 -4.61 -13.71
CA GLY A 209 12.48 -4.47 -12.26
C GLY A 209 11.39 -3.50 -11.76
N GLU A 210 10.55 -2.97 -12.66
CA GLU A 210 9.42 -2.12 -12.28
C GLU A 210 8.31 -2.98 -11.68
N SER A 211 7.72 -2.49 -10.58
CA SER A 211 6.66 -3.20 -9.85
C SER A 211 5.32 -2.49 -9.99
N PHE A 212 4.30 -3.27 -10.30
CA PHE A 212 2.94 -2.84 -10.57
C PHE A 212 2.00 -3.40 -9.50
N PHE A 213 1.23 -2.53 -8.85
CA PHE A 213 0.27 -2.88 -7.81
C PHE A 213 -1.06 -2.18 -8.07
N LYS A 214 -2.17 -2.83 -7.80
CA LYS A 214 -3.49 -2.25 -7.99
C LYS A 214 -3.68 -0.94 -7.20
N CYS A 215 -3.17 -0.85 -5.98
CA CYS A 215 -3.21 0.38 -5.18
C CYS A 215 -2.49 1.58 -5.80
N ARG A 216 -1.65 1.36 -6.81
CA ARG A 216 -0.97 2.41 -7.58
C ARG A 216 -1.74 2.81 -8.84
N GLU A 217 -2.97 2.35 -9.00
CA GLU A 217 -3.80 2.57 -10.21
C GLU A 217 -3.08 2.17 -11.50
N GLN A 218 -2.32 1.09 -11.43
CA GLN A 218 -1.60 0.50 -12.54
C GLN A 218 -2.33 -0.78 -12.92
N ASP A 219 -3.39 -0.64 -13.71
CA ASP A 219 -4.07 -1.78 -14.30
C ASP A 219 -3.21 -2.32 -15.45
N LEU A 220 -2.86 -3.58 -15.35
CA LEU A 220 -2.25 -4.37 -16.39
C LEU A 220 -3.30 -5.31 -16.97
N ASP A 221 -3.31 -5.51 -18.26
CA ASP A 221 -4.13 -6.55 -18.86
C ASP A 221 -3.55 -7.96 -18.60
N ASP A 222 -4.34 -8.99 -18.85
CA ASP A 222 -3.93 -10.37 -18.56
C ASP A 222 -2.75 -10.84 -19.46
N ASP A 223 -2.62 -10.29 -20.66
CA ASP A 223 -1.50 -10.59 -21.54
C ASP A 223 -0.20 -9.96 -21.03
N GLU A 224 -0.25 -8.73 -20.54
CA GLU A 224 0.88 -8.07 -19.89
C GLU A 224 1.35 -8.81 -18.63
N LYS A 225 0.43 -9.32 -17.81
CA LYS A 225 0.71 -10.05 -16.57
C LYS A 225 1.38 -11.42 -16.80
N ARG A 226 1.13 -12.06 -17.95
CA ARG A 226 1.52 -13.45 -18.24
C ARG A 226 3.01 -13.73 -18.06
N ASP A 227 3.87 -12.81 -18.48
CA ASP A 227 5.31 -12.98 -18.43
C ASP A 227 5.98 -12.32 -17.22
N MET A 228 5.21 -11.64 -16.39
CA MET A 228 5.72 -10.98 -15.20
C MET A 228 5.87 -11.94 -14.03
N GLN A 229 6.83 -11.64 -13.15
CA GLN A 229 6.98 -12.29 -11.86
C GLN A 229 6.11 -11.62 -10.82
N LEU A 230 5.60 -12.40 -9.88
CA LEU A 230 4.90 -11.85 -8.72
C LEU A 230 5.88 -11.17 -7.74
N THR A 231 5.41 -10.14 -7.10
CA THR A 231 6.15 -9.40 -6.08
C THR A 231 5.22 -8.92 -4.98
N LEU A 232 5.80 -8.61 -3.83
CA LEU A 232 5.05 -8.07 -2.68
C LEU A 232 5.33 -6.58 -2.51
N PRO A 233 4.38 -5.78 -2.02
CA PRO A 233 4.63 -4.41 -1.60
C PRO A 233 5.70 -4.37 -0.50
N ARG A 234 6.44 -3.27 -0.43
CA ARG A 234 7.58 -3.12 0.49
C ARG A 234 7.16 -3.25 1.96
N CYS A 235 5.97 -2.78 2.31
CA CYS A 235 5.38 -2.94 3.64
C CYS A 235 5.15 -4.40 4.03
N ILE A 236 4.79 -5.26 3.08
CA ILE A 236 4.60 -6.70 3.31
C ILE A 236 5.95 -7.42 3.37
N LEU A 237 6.84 -7.17 2.40
CA LEU A 237 8.18 -7.76 2.34
C LEU A 237 8.99 -7.53 3.63
N HIS A 238 8.85 -6.36 4.26
CA HIS A 238 9.58 -6.03 5.47
C HIS A 238 9.24 -6.95 6.64
N ASN A 239 8.01 -7.45 6.71
CA ASN A 239 7.58 -8.39 7.74
C ASN A 239 8.30 -9.76 7.61
N PHE A 240 8.53 -10.24 6.39
CA PHE A 240 9.16 -11.53 6.14
C PHE A 240 10.69 -11.49 6.30
N LYS A 241 11.36 -10.44 5.87
CA LYS A 241 12.82 -10.30 6.00
C LYS A 241 13.32 -10.32 7.45
N LYS A 242 12.48 -9.95 8.43
CA LYS A 242 12.84 -10.01 9.87
C LYS A 242 12.73 -11.41 10.47
N ILE A 243 11.89 -12.27 9.93
CA ILE A 243 11.77 -13.66 10.40
C ILE A 243 13.04 -14.41 10.06
N HIS A 244 13.64 -14.18 8.90
CA HIS A 244 14.89 -14.84 8.49
C HIS A 244 16.16 -14.28 9.17
N ALA A 245 16.17 -13.00 9.58
CA ALA A 245 17.30 -12.42 10.31
C ALA A 245 17.40 -12.89 11.78
N ARG A 246 16.41 -13.66 12.27
CA ARG A 246 16.38 -14.23 13.63
C ARG A 246 16.56 -15.76 13.66
N ARG A 247 16.74 -16.39 12.50
CA ARG A 247 17.17 -17.78 12.37
C ARG A 247 18.63 -17.83 11.91
#